data_b536da5de1a8289097af3048bece8b18
#
_entry.id   b536da5de1a8289097af3048bece8b18
#
_cell.length_a   1.000
_cell.length_b   1.000
_cell.length_c   1.000
_cell.angle_alpha   90.00
_cell.angle_beta   90.00
_cell.angle_gamma   90.00
#
_symmetry.space_group_name_H-M   'P 1'
#
loop_
_entity.id
_entity.type
_entity.pdbx_description
1 polymer ?
#
loop_
_entity_poly.entity_id
_entity_poly.type
_entity_poly.pdbx_seq_one_letter_code
_entity_poly.pdbx_strand_id
1 'polypeptide(L)'
;MDAAVPGGNKIGTTGAPIVPTKDNAYEYLVDLGVLLDESDTPIDGRFVVVPAWFHGLLLKDERFIKTGSRRADSTLANGQVGEAAGFTILKSNNVPNTTGAKYKILAGHSIATTYAEQIVDLQTYQPEKRFGDAVKGLHVYGAKVVRPENLAVLIASKS
;
A
#
# COMPACT_ATOMS: atom_id res chain seq x y z
N MET A 1 -2.71 -4.81 -8.41
CA MET A 1 -2.98 -5.56 -7.16
C MET A 1 -4.47 -5.56 -6.78
N ASP A 2 -5.16 -4.43 -6.79
CA ASP A 2 -6.58 -4.33 -6.37
C ASP A 2 -7.56 -5.22 -7.18
N ALA A 3 -7.28 -5.48 -8.45
CA ALA A 3 -8.08 -6.38 -9.28
C ALA A 3 -8.00 -7.86 -8.83
N ALA A 4 -6.91 -8.25 -8.18
CA ALA A 4 -6.71 -9.60 -7.68
C ALA A 4 -7.36 -9.84 -6.31
N VAL A 5 -7.74 -8.80 -5.56
CA VAL A 5 -8.35 -8.92 -4.24
C VAL A 5 -9.76 -9.50 -4.34
N PRO A 6 -10.10 -10.54 -3.56
CA PRO A 6 -11.44 -11.12 -3.53
C PRO A 6 -12.52 -10.09 -3.21
N GLY A 7 -13.73 -10.29 -3.71
CA GLY A 7 -14.85 -9.37 -3.46
C GLY A 7 -15.19 -9.21 -1.98
N GLY A 8 -15.03 -10.28 -1.19
CA GLY A 8 -15.26 -10.27 0.26
C GLY A 8 -14.25 -9.40 1.02
N ASN A 9 -13.04 -9.22 0.49
CA ASN A 9 -11.99 -8.42 1.12
C ASN A 9 -11.98 -6.96 0.63
N LYS A 10 -13.11 -6.45 0.14
CA LYS A 10 -13.26 -5.07 -0.35
C LYS A 10 -14.29 -4.31 0.46
N ILE A 11 -13.88 -3.18 0.99
CA ILE A 11 -14.77 -2.23 1.66
C ILE A 11 -15.07 -1.09 0.69
N GLY A 12 -16.35 -0.88 0.37
CA GLY A 12 -16.80 0.06 -0.64
C GLY A 12 -16.61 -0.46 -2.07
N THR A 13 -17.18 0.27 -3.02
CA THR A 13 -17.06 -0.04 -4.45
C THR A 13 -16.66 1.20 -5.25
N THR A 14 -16.20 1.00 -6.49
CA THR A 14 -15.89 2.12 -7.38
C THR A 14 -17.14 2.96 -7.73
N GLY A 15 -18.33 2.35 -7.70
CA GLY A 15 -19.60 3.06 -7.91
C GLY A 15 -20.11 3.78 -6.67
N ALA A 16 -19.82 3.25 -5.48
CA ALA A 16 -20.19 3.81 -4.18
C ALA A 16 -18.95 3.80 -3.25
N PRO A 17 -18.00 4.73 -3.46
CA PRO A 17 -16.83 4.82 -2.59
C PRO A 17 -17.23 5.33 -1.21
N ILE A 18 -16.49 4.90 -0.21
CA ILE A 18 -16.68 5.41 1.15
C ILE A 18 -16.08 6.81 1.27
N VAL A 19 -16.74 7.69 2.01
CA VAL A 19 -16.24 9.01 2.36
C VAL A 19 -15.79 9.00 3.84
N PRO A 20 -14.51 8.77 4.11
CA PRO A 20 -14.02 8.74 5.49
C PRO A 20 -14.05 10.14 6.11
N THR A 21 -14.40 10.19 7.37
CA THR A 21 -14.34 11.38 8.22
C THR A 21 -13.26 11.21 9.28
N LYS A 22 -12.95 12.27 10.02
CA LYS A 22 -12.01 12.19 11.17
C LYS A 22 -12.43 11.16 12.23
N ASP A 23 -13.74 10.92 12.39
CA ASP A 23 -14.28 10.11 13.46
C ASP A 23 -14.34 8.61 13.10
N ASN A 24 -14.39 8.27 11.79
CA ASN A 24 -14.53 6.90 11.32
C ASN A 24 -13.32 6.36 10.53
N ALA A 25 -12.33 7.21 10.24
CA ALA A 25 -11.14 6.77 9.47
C ALA A 25 -10.38 5.63 10.17
N TYR A 26 -10.28 5.67 11.49
CA TYR A 26 -9.64 4.62 12.28
C TYR A 26 -10.45 3.32 12.27
N GLU A 27 -11.79 3.40 12.28
CA GLU A 27 -12.67 2.23 12.24
C GLU A 27 -12.46 1.43 10.96
N TYR A 28 -12.32 2.10 9.82
CA TYR A 28 -12.01 1.40 8.56
C TYR A 28 -10.65 0.69 8.56
N LEU A 29 -9.67 1.17 9.33
CA LEU A 29 -8.43 0.40 9.52
C LEU A 29 -8.67 -0.87 10.34
N VAL A 30 -9.51 -0.78 11.36
CA VAL A 30 -9.88 -1.95 12.17
C VAL A 30 -10.67 -2.95 11.31
N ASP A 31 -11.62 -2.48 10.50
CA ASP A 31 -12.40 -3.34 9.60
C ASP A 31 -11.51 -4.06 8.58
N LEU A 32 -10.50 -3.37 8.02
CA LEU A 32 -9.50 -4.02 7.16
C LEU A 32 -8.71 -5.09 7.92
N GLY A 33 -8.42 -4.86 9.22
CA GLY A 33 -7.79 -5.84 10.09
C GLY A 33 -8.66 -7.09 10.26
N VAL A 34 -9.95 -6.90 10.53
CA VAL A 34 -10.92 -8.00 10.68
C VAL A 34 -11.01 -8.85 9.41
N LEU A 35 -11.07 -8.23 8.22
CA LEU A 35 -11.08 -8.97 6.95
C LEU A 35 -9.83 -9.84 6.74
N LEU A 36 -8.66 -9.35 7.17
CA LEU A 36 -7.43 -10.13 7.10
C LEU A 36 -7.37 -11.22 8.17
N ASP A 37 -7.98 -11.01 9.35
CA ASP A 37 -8.12 -12.03 10.39
C ASP A 37 -9.03 -13.16 9.92
N GLU A 38 -10.16 -12.84 9.30
CA GLU A 38 -11.08 -13.82 8.69
C GLU A 38 -10.42 -14.62 7.55
N SER A 39 -9.37 -14.08 6.94
CA SER A 39 -8.58 -14.75 5.90
C SER A 39 -7.33 -15.47 6.45
N ASP A 40 -7.24 -15.71 7.76
CA ASP A 40 -6.11 -16.36 8.43
C ASP A 40 -4.74 -15.74 8.08
N THR A 41 -4.70 -14.42 7.86
CA THR A 41 -3.45 -13.71 7.54
C THR A 41 -2.62 -13.52 8.81
N PRO A 42 -1.29 -13.78 8.81
CA PRO A 42 -0.43 -13.52 9.95
C PRO A 42 -0.56 -12.08 10.45
N ILE A 43 -0.50 -11.90 11.77
CA ILE A 43 -0.65 -10.58 12.41
C ILE A 43 0.61 -9.75 12.23
N ASP A 44 1.79 -10.38 12.34
CA ASP A 44 3.06 -9.68 12.23
C ASP A 44 3.40 -9.33 10.78
N GLY A 45 3.83 -8.09 10.54
CA GLY A 45 4.24 -7.65 9.22
C GLY A 45 3.10 -7.21 8.29
N ARG A 46 1.91 -6.97 8.83
CA ARG A 46 0.82 -6.34 8.08
C ARG A 46 1.14 -4.88 7.76
N PHE A 47 0.82 -4.46 6.58
CA PHE A 47 0.99 -3.08 6.14
C PHE A 47 -0.30 -2.52 5.55
N VAL A 48 -0.42 -1.20 5.59
CA VAL A 48 -1.46 -0.46 4.86
C VAL A 48 -0.84 0.74 4.16
N VAL A 49 -1.16 0.92 2.89
CA VAL A 49 -0.69 2.05 2.09
C VAL A 49 -1.80 3.09 1.99
N VAL A 50 -1.57 4.25 2.59
CA VAL A 50 -2.57 5.32 2.67
C VAL A 50 -2.14 6.58 1.91
N PRO A 51 -3.06 7.30 1.26
CA PRO A 51 -2.79 8.61 0.70
C PRO A 51 -2.62 9.68 1.79
N ALA A 52 -1.95 10.77 1.47
CA ALA A 52 -1.67 11.84 2.44
C ALA A 52 -2.92 12.43 3.10
N TRP A 53 -4.02 12.57 2.35
CA TRP A 53 -5.28 13.10 2.89
C TRP A 53 -5.91 12.16 3.93
N PHE A 54 -5.88 10.82 3.70
CA PHE A 54 -6.41 9.85 4.64
C PHE A 54 -5.55 9.79 5.92
N HIS A 55 -4.22 9.83 5.76
CA HIS A 55 -3.31 9.98 6.89
C HIS A 55 -3.62 11.24 7.72
N GLY A 56 -3.94 12.37 7.05
CA GLY A 56 -4.37 13.59 7.73
C GLY A 56 -5.66 13.43 8.55
N LEU A 57 -6.59 12.57 8.12
CA LEU A 57 -7.78 12.23 8.92
C LEU A 57 -7.42 11.40 10.15
N LEU A 58 -6.52 10.42 10.00
CA LEU A 58 -6.04 9.61 11.12
C LEU A 58 -5.34 10.46 12.19
N LEU A 59 -4.55 11.45 11.79
CA LEU A 59 -3.90 12.38 12.74
C LEU A 59 -4.87 13.27 13.50
N LYS A 60 -6.10 13.43 13.03
CA LYS A 60 -7.17 14.15 13.74
C LYS A 60 -7.97 13.27 14.69
N ASP A 61 -7.80 11.94 14.61
CA ASP A 61 -8.46 10.99 15.50
C ASP A 61 -7.62 10.80 16.78
N GLU A 62 -8.21 11.09 17.93
CA GLU A 62 -7.53 10.96 19.22
C GLU A 62 -7.10 9.53 19.53
N ARG A 63 -7.83 8.54 19.01
CA ARG A 63 -7.53 7.11 19.18
C ARG A 63 -6.20 6.74 18.53
N PHE A 64 -5.95 7.28 17.34
CA PHE A 64 -4.70 7.07 16.59
C PHE A 64 -3.50 7.66 17.35
N ILE A 65 -3.62 8.89 17.85
CA ILE A 65 -2.55 9.58 18.58
C ILE A 65 -2.17 8.81 19.84
N LYS A 66 -3.15 8.30 20.58
CA LYS A 66 -2.91 7.53 21.83
C LYS A 66 -2.22 6.18 21.56
N THR A 67 -2.47 5.56 20.43
CA THR A 67 -1.90 4.25 20.05
C THR A 67 -0.51 4.39 19.41
N GLY A 68 -0.30 5.44 18.62
CA GLY A 68 0.93 5.66 17.85
C GLY A 68 2.13 6.20 18.64
N SER A 69 1.90 6.71 19.86
CA SER A 69 2.95 7.42 20.62
C SER A 69 4.00 6.52 21.30
N ARG A 70 3.88 5.21 21.21
CA ARG A 70 4.80 4.27 21.87
C ARG A 70 6.07 3.91 21.10
N ARG A 71 6.19 4.29 19.83
CA ARG A 71 7.35 3.96 18.96
C ARG A 71 7.81 5.12 18.09
N ALA A 72 8.00 6.30 18.68
CA ALA A 72 8.36 7.51 17.91
C ALA A 72 9.77 7.50 17.32
N ASP A 73 10.66 6.59 17.70
CA ASP A 73 12.10 6.73 17.42
C ASP A 73 12.64 6.00 16.17
N SER A 74 11.86 5.12 15.52
CA SER A 74 12.38 4.35 14.36
C SER A 74 11.70 4.62 13.02
N THR A 75 10.82 5.60 12.96
CA THR A 75 9.74 5.67 11.94
C THR A 75 10.08 6.49 10.70
N LEU A 76 11.19 7.20 10.67
CA LEU A 76 11.43 8.24 9.64
C LEU A 76 12.17 7.77 8.38
N ALA A 77 12.72 6.55 8.35
CA ALA A 77 13.66 6.17 7.29
C ALA A 77 13.00 5.68 5.97
N ASN A 78 11.79 5.10 5.99
CA ASN A 78 11.24 4.39 4.84
C ASN A 78 9.79 4.80 4.44
N GLY A 79 9.35 6.01 4.78
CA GLY A 79 7.98 6.43 4.51
C GLY A 79 6.93 5.78 5.43
N GLN A 80 7.37 5.04 6.43
CA GLN A 80 6.56 4.53 7.52
C GLN A 80 6.17 5.69 8.43
N VAL A 81 4.89 5.83 8.75
CA VAL A 81 4.35 6.98 9.50
C VAL A 81 3.88 6.60 10.89
N GLY A 82 3.83 5.31 11.21
CA GLY A 82 3.41 4.79 12.50
C GLY A 82 2.81 3.40 12.39
N GLU A 83 2.41 2.87 13.54
CA GLU A 83 1.65 1.63 13.66
C GLU A 83 0.29 1.92 14.27
N ALA A 84 -0.77 1.41 13.69
CA ALA A 84 -2.13 1.47 14.24
C ALA A 84 -2.95 0.28 13.79
N ALA A 85 -3.85 -0.19 14.64
CA ALA A 85 -4.73 -1.34 14.36
C ALA A 85 -3.96 -2.60 13.89
N GLY A 86 -2.73 -2.81 14.36
CA GLY A 86 -1.89 -3.93 13.92
C GLY A 86 -1.23 -3.77 12.54
N PHE A 87 -1.35 -2.60 11.92
CA PHE A 87 -0.73 -2.28 10.64
C PHE A 87 0.46 -1.34 10.77
N THR A 88 1.49 -1.60 9.99
CA THR A 88 2.49 -0.60 9.64
C THR A 88 1.91 0.33 8.59
N ILE A 89 1.77 1.61 8.91
CA ILE A 89 1.20 2.61 8.00
C ILE A 89 2.27 3.18 7.09
N LEU A 90 2.09 3.01 5.78
CA LEU A 90 2.93 3.54 4.73
C LEU A 90 2.20 4.69 4.02
N LYS A 91 2.79 5.87 4.03
CA LYS A 91 2.22 7.02 3.33
C LYS A 91 2.78 7.11 1.91
N SER A 92 1.88 7.13 0.91
CA SER A 92 2.25 7.31 -0.48
C SER A 92 1.17 8.07 -1.26
N ASN A 93 1.57 9.01 -2.09
CA ASN A 93 0.67 9.69 -3.02
C ASN A 93 0.45 8.89 -4.32
N ASN A 94 1.21 7.79 -4.52
CA ASN A 94 1.05 6.88 -5.66
C ASN A 94 -0.05 5.84 -5.44
N VAL A 95 -0.90 6.02 -4.44
CA VAL A 95 -2.07 5.15 -4.24
C VAL A 95 -2.95 5.19 -5.49
N PRO A 96 -3.28 4.03 -6.09
CA PRO A 96 -4.11 3.99 -7.28
C PRO A 96 -5.43 4.69 -7.05
N ASN A 97 -5.80 5.57 -7.98
CA ASN A 97 -7.09 6.25 -7.94
C ASN A 97 -7.79 6.14 -9.29
N THR A 98 -9.11 6.20 -9.27
CA THR A 98 -9.92 6.28 -10.48
C THR A 98 -10.45 7.69 -10.61
N THR A 99 -10.14 8.35 -11.72
CA THR A 99 -10.57 9.73 -12.03
C THR A 99 -10.15 10.78 -10.99
N GLY A 100 -9.03 10.54 -10.26
CA GLY A 100 -8.50 11.47 -9.26
C GLY A 100 -9.30 11.59 -7.96
N ALA A 101 -10.39 10.85 -7.82
CA ALA A 101 -11.30 10.97 -6.67
C ALA A 101 -11.44 9.69 -5.84
N LYS A 102 -11.29 8.53 -6.45
CA LYS A 102 -11.57 7.22 -5.81
C LYS A 102 -10.26 6.49 -5.56
N TYR A 103 -9.79 6.59 -4.34
CA TYR A 103 -8.52 6.01 -3.91
C TYR A 103 -8.70 4.57 -3.43
N LYS A 104 -7.78 3.70 -3.83
CA LYS A 104 -7.76 2.28 -3.45
C LYS A 104 -6.69 2.07 -2.39
N ILE A 105 -7.07 2.22 -1.13
CA ILE A 105 -6.19 2.01 0.02
C ILE A 105 -6.01 0.50 0.19
N LEU A 106 -4.78 0.03 0.01
CA LEU A 106 -4.42 -1.38 0.07
C LEU A 106 -3.85 -1.72 1.44
N ALA A 107 -4.43 -2.70 2.09
CA ALA A 107 -3.91 -3.36 3.27
C ALA A 107 -3.55 -4.82 2.94
N GLY A 108 -2.61 -5.39 3.64
CA GLY A 108 -2.25 -6.79 3.47
C GLY A 108 -0.96 -7.18 4.15
N HIS A 109 -0.48 -8.37 3.81
CA HIS A 109 0.77 -8.94 4.29
C HIS A 109 1.72 -9.23 3.13
N SER A 110 3.02 -9.16 3.35
CA SER A 110 4.06 -9.37 2.32
C SER A 110 3.96 -10.74 1.63
N ILE A 111 3.44 -11.76 2.33
CA ILE A 111 3.25 -13.11 1.78
C ILE A 111 2.24 -13.17 0.61
N ALA A 112 1.40 -12.13 0.47
CA ALA A 112 0.41 -12.05 -0.60
C ALA A 112 1.02 -11.85 -1.98
N THR A 113 2.22 -11.28 -2.04
CA THR A 113 2.87 -10.89 -3.30
C THR A 113 4.26 -11.46 -3.41
N THR A 114 4.65 -11.79 -4.63
CA THR A 114 6.04 -12.14 -4.94
C THR A 114 6.60 -11.15 -5.96
N TYR A 115 7.87 -10.86 -5.82
CA TYR A 115 8.63 -10.00 -6.73
C TYR A 115 9.92 -10.74 -7.10
N ALA A 116 10.24 -10.75 -8.37
CA ALA A 116 11.49 -11.28 -8.88
C ALA A 116 12.11 -10.28 -9.83
N GLU A 117 13.41 -10.09 -9.70
CA GLU A 117 14.18 -9.23 -10.61
C GLU A 117 15.51 -9.87 -10.94
N GLN A 118 16.01 -9.57 -12.13
CA GLN A 118 17.31 -10.02 -12.58
C GLN A 118 17.91 -8.98 -13.51
N ILE A 119 19.17 -8.62 -13.26
CA ILE A 119 20.00 -7.93 -14.27
C ILE A 119 20.61 -9.02 -15.15
N VAL A 120 20.14 -9.12 -16.38
CA VAL A 120 20.52 -10.22 -17.28
C VAL A 120 21.85 -9.95 -17.96
N ASP A 121 22.08 -8.71 -18.42
CA ASP A 121 23.25 -8.39 -19.21
C ASP A 121 23.62 -6.91 -19.09
N LEU A 122 24.92 -6.64 -19.08
CA LEU A 122 25.50 -5.31 -19.16
C LEU A 122 26.55 -5.33 -20.28
N GLN A 123 26.29 -4.61 -21.35
CA GLN A 123 27.19 -4.56 -22.53
C GLN A 123 27.63 -3.14 -22.81
N THR A 124 28.90 -3.02 -23.11
CA THR A 124 29.45 -1.79 -23.72
C THR A 124 29.29 -1.89 -25.23
N TYR A 125 28.90 -0.80 -25.87
CA TYR A 125 28.84 -0.71 -27.32
C TYR A 125 29.19 0.69 -27.81
N GLN A 126 29.70 0.79 -29.02
CA GLN A 126 29.97 2.07 -29.69
C GLN A 126 28.80 2.42 -30.60
N PRO A 127 28.09 3.55 -30.35
CA PRO A 127 26.99 4.00 -31.18
C PRO A 127 27.51 4.43 -32.60
N GLU A 128 26.85 4.00 -33.65
CA GLU A 128 27.22 4.35 -35.05
C GLU A 128 27.22 5.86 -35.35
N LYS A 129 26.44 6.65 -34.58
CA LYS A 129 26.25 8.09 -34.85
C LYS A 129 27.07 9.01 -33.93
N ARG A 130 27.86 8.47 -33.00
CA ARG A 130 28.64 9.25 -32.04
C ARG A 130 29.95 8.57 -31.73
N PHE A 131 31.04 9.35 -31.64
CA PHE A 131 32.29 8.88 -31.05
C PHE A 131 32.19 8.86 -29.55
N GLY A 132 32.17 7.67 -28.97
CA GLY A 132 32.10 7.46 -27.53
C GLY A 132 31.60 6.07 -27.18
N ASP A 133 31.92 5.60 -26.01
CA ASP A 133 31.45 4.32 -25.48
C ASP A 133 30.13 4.53 -24.73
N ALA A 134 29.16 3.70 -25.02
CA ALA A 134 27.87 3.66 -24.32
C ALA A 134 27.67 2.31 -23.63
N VAL A 135 26.96 2.32 -22.52
CA VAL A 135 26.61 1.11 -21.78
C VAL A 135 25.10 0.88 -21.91
N LYS A 136 24.72 -0.32 -22.27
CA LYS A 136 23.32 -0.77 -22.24
C LYS A 136 23.16 -1.90 -21.25
N GLY A 137 22.05 -1.91 -20.53
CA GLY A 137 21.71 -2.97 -19.59
C GLY A 137 20.31 -3.49 -19.83
N LEU A 138 20.12 -4.80 -19.68
CA LEU A 138 18.80 -5.44 -19.66
C LEU A 138 18.45 -5.80 -18.22
N HIS A 139 17.39 -5.19 -17.72
CA HIS A 139 16.81 -5.48 -16.43
C HIS A 139 15.42 -6.10 -16.63
N VAL A 140 15.25 -7.34 -16.19
CA VAL A 140 13.98 -8.06 -16.24
C VAL A 140 13.42 -8.14 -14.84
N TYR A 141 12.18 -7.74 -14.67
CA TYR A 141 11.49 -7.82 -13.39
C TYR A 141 10.03 -8.22 -13.56
N GLY A 142 9.45 -8.82 -12.53
CA GLY A 142 8.05 -9.20 -12.51
C GLY A 142 7.50 -9.24 -11.10
N ALA A 143 6.24 -8.91 -10.96
CA ALA A 143 5.51 -9.01 -9.70
C ALA A 143 4.19 -9.72 -9.91
N LYS A 144 3.82 -10.60 -9.00
CA LYS A 144 2.56 -11.35 -9.05
C LYS A 144 1.94 -11.46 -7.66
N VAL A 145 0.61 -11.36 -7.60
CA VAL A 145 -0.15 -11.72 -6.40
C VAL A 145 -0.31 -13.23 -6.38
N VAL A 146 0.16 -13.87 -5.32
CA VAL A 146 0.15 -15.33 -5.13
C VAL A 146 -1.01 -15.73 -4.22
N ARG A 147 -1.23 -14.96 -3.16
CA ARG A 147 -2.30 -15.19 -2.19
C ARG A 147 -3.19 -13.96 -2.10
N PRO A 148 -4.20 -13.85 -2.95
CA PRO A 148 -5.09 -12.70 -3.00
C PRO A 148 -5.94 -12.53 -1.74
N GLU A 149 -6.22 -13.60 -1.01
CA GLU A 149 -6.94 -13.62 0.26
C GLU A 149 -6.24 -12.81 1.37
N ASN A 150 -4.90 -12.71 1.31
CA ASN A 150 -4.10 -11.97 2.29
C ASN A 150 -3.96 -10.47 1.92
N LEU A 151 -4.85 -9.98 1.08
CA LEU A 151 -4.99 -8.57 0.71
C LEU A 151 -6.41 -8.10 0.96
N ALA A 152 -6.55 -6.87 1.45
CA ALA A 152 -7.83 -6.17 1.59
C ALA A 152 -7.73 -4.76 0.99
N VAL A 153 -8.84 -4.24 0.46
CA VAL A 153 -8.88 -2.92 -0.19
C VAL A 153 -10.05 -2.12 0.35
N LEU A 154 -9.76 -0.91 0.77
CA LEU A 154 -10.74 0.13 1.04
C LEU A 154 -10.81 1.09 -0.15
N ILE A 155 -11.99 1.22 -0.76
CA ILE A 155 -12.26 2.17 -1.83
C ILE A 155 -12.88 3.42 -1.22
N ALA A 156 -12.09 4.47 -1.12
CA ALA A 156 -12.48 5.71 -0.47
C ALA A 156 -12.36 6.92 -1.41
N SER A 157 -13.25 7.87 -1.25
CA SER A 157 -13.14 9.16 -1.92
C SER A 157 -12.80 10.27 -0.94
N LYS A 158 -12.08 11.26 -1.44
CA LYS A 158 -11.89 12.52 -0.74
C LYS A 158 -13.19 13.30 -0.80
N SER A 159 -13.68 13.77 0.35
CA SER A 159 -14.80 14.71 0.44
C SER A 159 -14.46 16.02 -0.22
#